data_359a353aeb0fe827cd4510d444e4e2ea
#
_entry.id   359a353aeb0fe827cd4510d444e4e2ea
#
_cell.length_a   1.000
_cell.length_b   1.000
_cell.length_c   1.000
_cell.angle_alpha   90.00
_cell.angle_beta   90.00
_cell.angle_gamma   90.00
#
_symmetry.space_group_name_H-M   'P 1'
#
loop_
_entity.id
_entity.type
_entity.pdbx_description
1 polymer ?
#
loop_
_entity_poly.entity_id
_entity_poly.type
_entity_poly.pdbx_seq_one_letter_code
_entity_poly.pdbx_strand_id
1 'polypeptide(L)'
;MTMKLKKILLGLAYMSVMASCADLDYHEYTVYDKDYVFTDFGRTGAVVTNIYSYLDYDLPSEVSYCSACDEAQFAWSWSSIHDWINGAWSSTNSHSLWNYYSGIRDANFFLEESQNADFSELKEDKNYVAEMNRFNRYKYEVRFLRAYFYFNLVRAYGDIPLVTKVLTEEEANQVKRTPAAEVFDFIIKECDEIADELPVDYSKLENDAANGESPETGRITKQAVLALKARTLLYQASPLFNIANDVNLWKQAALASKKVIDFCAENGIKMGKYSELWGTDNWKASEMIFVRRIGDTSSPEYTNFPVGMENGGSGNCPTQTLVDAYEMKVTGKAWDEPESGYDPNKPYDNRDPRMEMTIAVNGEKWPDTNPNPLEIYIGGRNALPIAGATPTGYYLKKYYIKKLMKYTLLVDVVNVLMVILDVLLYMKF
;
A
#
# COMPACT_ATOMS: atom_id res chain seq x y z
N MET A 1 4.79 -3.39 -81.19
CA MET A 1 5.66 -3.79 -80.09
C MET A 1 6.12 -5.23 -80.30
N THR A 2 7.39 -5.45 -80.60
CA THR A 2 7.90 -6.74 -81.06
C THR A 2 7.95 -7.74 -79.92
N MET A 3 7.74 -9.00 -80.20
CA MET A 3 7.70 -10.13 -79.23
C MET A 3 8.95 -10.19 -78.32
N LYS A 4 10.09 -9.67 -78.75
CA LYS A 4 11.30 -9.50 -77.94
C LYS A 4 11.16 -8.47 -76.85
N LEU A 5 10.47 -7.34 -77.11
CA LEU A 5 10.26 -6.26 -76.12
C LEU A 5 9.29 -6.69 -75.01
N LYS A 6 8.27 -7.49 -75.37
CA LYS A 6 7.35 -8.10 -74.35
C LYS A 6 8.06 -9.07 -73.42
N LYS A 7 9.01 -9.88 -73.90
CA LYS A 7 9.80 -10.83 -73.09
C LYS A 7 10.78 -10.10 -72.16
N ILE A 8 11.37 -8.98 -72.58
CA ILE A 8 12.25 -8.13 -71.79
C ILE A 8 11.46 -7.42 -70.68
N LEU A 9 10.28 -6.86 -71.01
CA LEU A 9 9.39 -6.26 -70.02
C LEU A 9 8.85 -7.28 -69.01
N LEU A 10 8.52 -8.49 -69.42
CA LEU A 10 8.12 -9.59 -68.49
C LEU A 10 9.27 -10.03 -67.58
N GLY A 11 10.51 -10.07 -68.10
CA GLY A 11 11.71 -10.39 -67.31
C GLY A 11 12.05 -9.33 -66.28
N LEU A 12 11.91 -8.04 -66.65
CA LEU A 12 12.06 -6.91 -65.69
C LEU A 12 10.99 -6.89 -64.60
N ALA A 13 9.73 -7.17 -64.98
CA ALA A 13 8.62 -7.27 -64.02
C ALA A 13 8.81 -8.44 -63.05
N TYR A 14 9.39 -9.57 -63.53
CA TYR A 14 9.68 -10.72 -62.64
C TYR A 14 10.87 -10.46 -61.69
N MET A 15 11.88 -9.70 -62.12
CA MET A 15 13.01 -9.29 -61.30
C MET A 15 12.58 -8.26 -60.22
N SER A 16 11.63 -7.37 -60.51
CA SER A 16 11.12 -6.40 -59.55
C SER A 16 10.26 -7.06 -58.46
N VAL A 17 9.58 -8.18 -58.75
CA VAL A 17 8.81 -8.96 -57.76
C VAL A 17 9.74 -9.77 -56.84
N MET A 18 10.88 -10.21 -57.34
CA MET A 18 11.86 -10.97 -56.50
C MET A 18 12.72 -10.05 -55.63
N ALA A 19 12.85 -8.76 -55.97
CA ALA A 19 13.52 -7.75 -55.14
C ALA A 19 12.63 -7.19 -54.00
N SER A 20 11.34 -7.53 -53.99
CA SER A 20 10.36 -7.11 -52.96
C SER A 20 10.41 -8.00 -51.70
N CYS A 21 11.23 -9.07 -51.70
CA CYS A 21 11.41 -9.93 -50.52
C CYS A 21 12.73 -9.68 -49.78
N ALA A 22 13.39 -8.54 -50.05
CA ALA A 22 14.57 -8.16 -49.29
C ALA A 22 14.13 -7.42 -48.03
N ASP A 23 14.40 -8.01 -46.87
CA ASP A 23 14.34 -7.48 -45.55
C ASP A 23 12.98 -6.86 -45.12
N LEU A 24 12.02 -7.70 -44.87
CA LEU A 24 11.02 -7.43 -43.86
C LEU A 24 11.59 -7.90 -42.48
N ASP A 25 12.71 -7.37 -42.09
CA ASP A 25 13.04 -7.26 -40.67
C ASP A 25 12.08 -6.21 -40.07
N TYR A 26 10.85 -6.65 -39.92
CA TYR A 26 9.88 -5.95 -39.11
C TYR A 26 10.40 -6.03 -37.67
N HIS A 27 11.15 -5.01 -37.27
CA HIS A 27 11.36 -4.78 -35.85
C HIS A 27 9.99 -4.61 -35.22
N GLU A 28 9.55 -5.63 -34.51
CA GLU A 28 8.29 -5.58 -33.77
C GLU A 28 8.45 -4.56 -32.65
N TYR A 29 8.16 -3.29 -32.93
CA TYR A 29 8.20 -2.20 -31.96
C TYR A 29 7.20 -2.36 -30.81
N THR A 30 6.44 -3.47 -30.78
CA THR A 30 5.49 -3.81 -29.75
C THR A 30 6.09 -4.68 -28.64
N VAL A 31 7.24 -5.29 -28.86
CA VAL A 31 7.97 -6.07 -27.83
C VAL A 31 9.21 -5.27 -27.42
N TYR A 32 9.15 -4.73 -26.20
CA TYR A 32 10.30 -4.10 -25.59
C TYR A 32 11.25 -5.19 -25.06
N ASP A 33 12.39 -5.37 -25.72
CA ASP A 33 13.46 -6.18 -25.16
C ASP A 33 14.17 -5.44 -24.02
N LYS A 34 14.97 -6.17 -23.25
CA LYS A 34 15.66 -5.60 -22.09
C LYS A 34 16.68 -4.52 -22.48
N ASP A 35 17.36 -4.70 -23.59
CA ASP A 35 18.37 -3.73 -24.05
C ASP A 35 17.68 -2.40 -24.41
N TYR A 36 16.53 -2.46 -25.08
CA TYR A 36 15.72 -1.26 -25.35
C TYR A 36 15.22 -0.58 -24.07
N VAL A 37 14.87 -1.34 -23.02
CA VAL A 37 14.37 -0.80 -21.75
C VAL A 37 15.50 -0.08 -21.00
N PHE A 38 16.67 -0.68 -20.88
CA PHE A 38 17.76 -0.17 -20.03
C PHE A 38 18.73 0.79 -20.74
N THR A 39 18.32 1.34 -21.89
CA THR A 39 19.00 2.43 -22.59
C THR A 39 18.27 3.78 -22.53
N ASP A 40 17.12 3.83 -21.80
CA ASP A 40 16.32 5.04 -21.65
C ASP A 40 15.85 5.20 -20.20
N PHE A 41 16.04 6.40 -19.64
CA PHE A 41 15.69 6.69 -18.24
C PHE A 41 14.20 6.54 -17.95
N GLY A 42 13.34 6.95 -18.88
CA GLY A 42 11.88 6.87 -18.70
C GLY A 42 11.40 5.44 -18.69
N ARG A 43 11.87 4.60 -19.62
CA ARG A 43 11.53 3.17 -19.70
C ARG A 43 12.06 2.41 -18.48
N THR A 44 13.31 2.68 -18.09
CA THR A 44 13.91 2.09 -16.87
C THR A 44 13.12 2.50 -15.62
N GLY A 45 12.74 3.76 -15.51
CA GLY A 45 11.90 4.27 -14.41
C GLY A 45 10.50 3.64 -14.39
N ALA A 46 9.93 3.32 -15.55
CA ALA A 46 8.64 2.62 -15.65
C ALA A 46 8.70 1.21 -15.05
N VAL A 47 9.83 0.48 -15.22
CA VAL A 47 10.02 -0.83 -14.56
C VAL A 47 9.97 -0.68 -13.04
N VAL A 48 10.66 0.32 -12.48
CA VAL A 48 10.63 0.59 -11.03
C VAL A 48 9.21 0.95 -10.58
N THR A 49 8.51 1.79 -11.35
CA THR A 49 7.11 2.17 -11.06
C THR A 49 6.18 0.95 -11.09
N ASN A 50 6.40 0.00 -12.00
CA ASN A 50 5.67 -1.26 -12.01
C ASN A 50 5.90 -2.06 -10.71
N ILE A 51 7.14 -2.10 -10.19
CA ILE A 51 7.41 -2.79 -8.91
C ILE A 51 6.66 -2.13 -7.76
N TYR A 52 6.55 -0.80 -7.72
CA TYR A 52 5.71 -0.10 -6.75
C TYR A 52 4.22 -0.47 -6.86
N SER A 53 3.74 -0.87 -8.04
CA SER A 53 2.32 -1.23 -8.22
C SER A 53 1.90 -2.48 -7.45
N TYR A 54 2.85 -3.34 -7.05
CA TYR A 54 2.59 -4.51 -6.20
C TYR A 54 2.40 -4.18 -4.72
N LEU A 55 2.64 -2.94 -4.29
CA LEU A 55 2.29 -2.52 -2.94
C LEU A 55 0.79 -2.70 -2.74
N ASP A 56 0.41 -3.41 -1.70
CA ASP A 56 -0.98 -3.58 -1.33
C ASP A 56 -1.55 -2.30 -0.69
N TYR A 57 -2.86 -2.22 -0.57
CA TYR A 57 -3.55 -1.14 0.11
C TYR A 57 -4.89 -1.61 0.66
N ASP A 58 -5.25 -1.09 1.82
CA ASP A 58 -6.56 -1.27 2.42
C ASP A 58 -7.35 0.05 2.34
N LEU A 59 -8.39 0.04 1.53
CA LEU A 59 -9.31 1.13 1.38
C LEU A 59 -10.65 0.66 1.91
N PRO A 60 -11.43 1.45 2.67
CA PRO A 60 -12.77 1.05 3.08
C PRO A 60 -13.72 0.99 1.89
N SER A 61 -13.46 0.01 1.04
CA SER A 61 -14.24 -0.44 -0.12
C SER A 61 -14.94 -1.75 0.21
N GLU A 62 -15.30 -2.52 -0.80
CA GLU A 62 -16.01 -3.80 -0.66
C GLU A 62 -15.25 -4.85 0.16
N VAL A 63 -13.92 -4.87 0.03
CA VAL A 63 -13.05 -5.79 0.78
C VAL A 63 -12.06 -4.95 1.58
N SER A 64 -12.37 -4.74 2.87
CA SER A 64 -11.51 -4.01 3.79
C SER A 64 -11.25 -4.84 5.04
N TYR A 65 -10.02 -4.82 5.53
CA TYR A 65 -9.61 -5.56 6.73
C TYR A 65 -10.38 -5.15 7.99
N CYS A 66 -10.91 -3.93 8.05
CA CYS A 66 -11.74 -3.51 9.18
C CYS A 66 -13.01 -4.36 9.31
N SER A 67 -13.54 -4.89 8.20
CA SER A 67 -14.70 -5.80 8.21
C SER A 67 -14.33 -7.28 8.32
N ALA A 68 -13.04 -7.59 8.47
CA ALA A 68 -12.51 -8.92 8.77
C ALA A 68 -12.17 -9.10 10.27
N CYS A 69 -12.40 -8.08 11.09
CA CYS A 69 -12.10 -8.07 12.53
C CYS A 69 -13.24 -7.40 13.32
N ASP A 70 -13.01 -7.12 14.60
CA ASP A 70 -14.02 -6.58 15.52
C ASP A 70 -14.38 -5.11 15.26
N GLU A 71 -13.72 -4.45 14.30
CA GLU A 71 -13.93 -3.00 14.06
C GLU A 71 -15.18 -2.70 13.24
N ALA A 72 -15.48 -3.54 12.22
CA ALA A 72 -16.63 -3.33 11.35
C ALA A 72 -17.26 -4.64 10.88
N GLN A 73 -18.46 -4.52 10.32
CA GLN A 73 -19.14 -5.58 9.58
C GLN A 73 -19.58 -5.02 8.23
N PHE A 74 -19.27 -5.73 7.14
CA PHE A 74 -19.74 -5.34 5.82
C PHE A 74 -21.22 -5.61 5.67
N ALA A 75 -21.99 -4.63 5.20
CA ALA A 75 -23.46 -4.70 5.18
C ALA A 75 -24.02 -5.73 4.20
N TRP A 76 -23.30 -6.01 3.10
CA TRP A 76 -23.79 -6.88 2.03
C TRP A 76 -23.20 -8.28 2.14
N SER A 77 -24.08 -9.29 2.24
CA SER A 77 -23.70 -10.70 2.44
C SER A 77 -22.95 -11.35 1.27
N TRP A 78 -22.94 -10.73 0.10
CA TRP A 78 -22.25 -11.25 -1.09
C TRP A 78 -20.73 -10.92 -1.10
N SER A 79 -20.25 -10.05 -0.23
CA SER A 79 -18.83 -9.72 -0.19
C SER A 79 -17.98 -10.89 0.32
N SER A 80 -16.85 -11.14 -0.36
CA SER A 80 -15.89 -12.17 0.02
C SER A 80 -15.21 -11.90 1.36
N ILE A 81 -15.32 -10.68 1.93
CA ILE A 81 -14.76 -10.37 3.25
C ILE A 81 -15.39 -11.24 4.35
N HIS A 82 -16.64 -11.68 4.17
CA HIS A 82 -17.30 -12.57 5.12
C HIS A 82 -16.63 -13.94 5.23
N ASP A 83 -15.89 -14.39 4.21
CA ASP A 83 -15.18 -15.66 4.24
C ASP A 83 -14.09 -15.67 5.32
N TRP A 84 -13.61 -14.49 5.74
CA TRP A 84 -12.61 -14.34 6.80
C TRP A 84 -13.15 -14.68 8.19
N ILE A 85 -14.45 -14.47 8.41
CA ILE A 85 -15.07 -14.58 9.72
C ILE A 85 -16.09 -15.72 9.82
N ASN A 86 -16.55 -16.31 8.69
CA ASN A 86 -17.58 -17.34 8.66
C ASN A 86 -17.05 -18.78 8.57
N GLY A 87 -15.72 -18.96 8.55
CA GLY A 87 -15.07 -20.27 8.44
C GLY A 87 -15.00 -20.84 7.02
N ALA A 88 -15.33 -20.06 5.99
CA ALA A 88 -15.26 -20.51 4.59
C ALA A 88 -13.82 -20.57 4.03
N TRP A 89 -12.84 -20.06 4.75
CA TRP A 89 -11.44 -20.11 4.32
C TRP A 89 -10.89 -21.53 4.31
N SER A 90 -10.20 -21.83 3.23
CA SER A 90 -9.52 -23.11 3.02
C SER A 90 -8.25 -22.89 2.20
N SER A 91 -7.47 -23.93 1.97
CA SER A 91 -6.28 -23.87 1.10
C SER A 91 -6.59 -23.49 -0.35
N THR A 92 -7.84 -23.67 -0.80
CA THR A 92 -8.32 -23.36 -2.14
C THR A 92 -9.23 -22.12 -2.21
N ASN A 93 -9.65 -21.62 -1.07
CA ASN A 93 -10.45 -20.40 -0.93
C ASN A 93 -9.84 -19.53 0.16
N SER A 94 -8.86 -18.72 -0.19
CA SER A 94 -8.15 -17.83 0.73
C SER A 94 -7.79 -16.52 0.03
N HIS A 95 -7.67 -15.47 0.82
CA HIS A 95 -7.11 -14.20 0.34
C HIS A 95 -5.59 -14.33 0.26
N SER A 96 -5.09 -14.70 -0.90
CA SER A 96 -3.69 -15.08 -1.11
C SER A 96 -2.79 -13.85 -1.33
N LEU A 97 -1.63 -13.82 -0.67
CA LEU A 97 -0.57 -12.83 -0.87
C LEU A 97 0.52 -13.30 -1.84
N TRP A 98 0.34 -14.45 -2.51
CA TRP A 98 1.36 -15.01 -3.41
C TRP A 98 1.73 -14.11 -4.57
N ASN A 99 0.89 -13.16 -4.94
CA ASN A 99 1.18 -12.15 -5.97
C ASN A 99 2.43 -11.30 -5.65
N TYR A 100 2.84 -11.20 -4.39
CA TYR A 100 4.11 -10.56 -4.04
C TYR A 100 5.33 -11.23 -4.67
N TYR A 101 5.26 -12.54 -5.01
CA TYR A 101 6.34 -13.19 -5.77
C TYR A 101 6.49 -12.64 -7.19
N SER A 102 5.43 -12.13 -7.81
CA SER A 102 5.56 -11.39 -9.08
C SER A 102 6.35 -10.10 -8.87
N GLY A 103 6.05 -9.34 -7.82
CA GLY A 103 6.83 -8.15 -7.45
C GLY A 103 8.30 -8.47 -7.09
N ILE A 104 8.55 -9.59 -6.40
CA ILE A 104 9.91 -10.06 -6.08
C ILE A 104 10.67 -10.44 -7.37
N ARG A 105 10.00 -11.12 -8.30
CA ARG A 105 10.60 -11.48 -9.60
C ARG A 105 10.98 -10.23 -10.38
N ASP A 106 10.09 -9.25 -10.47
CA ASP A 106 10.34 -8.00 -11.18
C ASP A 106 11.44 -7.18 -10.49
N ALA A 107 11.51 -7.20 -9.16
CA ALA A 107 12.59 -6.60 -8.39
C ALA A 107 13.94 -7.28 -8.68
N ASN A 108 13.99 -8.60 -8.69
CA ASN A 108 15.20 -9.34 -9.03
C ASN A 108 15.64 -9.06 -10.48
N PHE A 109 14.68 -9.06 -11.41
CA PHE A 109 14.95 -8.72 -12.81
C PHE A 109 15.56 -7.32 -12.95
N PHE A 110 14.98 -6.31 -12.30
CA PHE A 110 15.55 -4.97 -12.32
C PHE A 110 16.97 -4.94 -11.73
N LEU A 111 17.20 -5.60 -10.59
CA LEU A 111 18.50 -5.60 -9.92
C LEU A 111 19.59 -6.32 -10.73
N GLU A 112 19.23 -7.30 -11.54
CA GLU A 112 20.15 -8.00 -12.46
C GLU A 112 20.43 -7.16 -13.71
N GLU A 113 19.39 -6.74 -14.43
CA GLU A 113 19.54 -6.11 -15.74
C GLU A 113 20.01 -4.64 -15.66
N SER A 114 19.66 -3.91 -14.60
CA SER A 114 20.10 -2.53 -14.40
C SER A 114 21.62 -2.38 -14.25
N GLN A 115 22.33 -3.47 -13.95
CA GLN A 115 23.80 -3.46 -13.90
C GLN A 115 24.45 -3.25 -15.27
N ASN A 116 23.73 -3.62 -16.33
CA ASN A 116 24.16 -3.51 -17.71
C ASN A 116 23.51 -2.33 -18.44
N ALA A 117 22.82 -1.44 -17.71
CA ALA A 117 22.17 -0.28 -18.29
C ALA A 117 23.20 0.67 -18.93
N ASP A 118 22.93 1.07 -20.17
CA ASP A 118 23.80 1.98 -20.92
C ASP A 118 23.03 3.21 -21.41
N PHE A 119 23.32 4.34 -20.80
CA PHE A 119 22.74 5.64 -21.15
C PHE A 119 23.77 6.52 -21.90
N SER A 120 24.78 5.92 -22.53
CA SER A 120 25.87 6.67 -23.18
C SER A 120 25.38 7.59 -24.30
N GLU A 121 24.32 7.21 -25.02
CA GLU A 121 23.71 8.03 -26.08
C GLU A 121 23.00 9.29 -25.54
N LEU A 122 22.63 9.29 -24.24
CA LEU A 122 21.92 10.39 -23.60
C LEU A 122 22.85 11.41 -22.89
N LYS A 123 24.17 11.24 -22.97
CA LYS A 123 25.17 12.07 -22.24
C LYS A 123 25.07 13.57 -22.54
N GLU A 124 24.64 13.93 -23.74
CA GLU A 124 24.48 15.31 -24.14
C GLU A 124 23.14 15.93 -23.72
N ASP A 125 22.25 15.13 -23.11
CA ASP A 125 21.00 15.68 -22.55
C ASP A 125 21.31 16.55 -21.33
N LYS A 126 20.71 17.73 -21.31
CA LYS A 126 20.86 18.70 -20.20
C LYS A 126 20.48 18.13 -18.83
N ASN A 127 19.60 17.13 -18.80
CA ASN A 127 19.12 16.49 -17.58
C ASN A 127 19.90 15.21 -17.23
N TYR A 128 20.90 14.82 -18.03
CA TYR A 128 21.60 13.54 -17.87
C TYR A 128 22.08 13.29 -16.44
N VAL A 129 22.71 14.27 -15.81
CA VAL A 129 23.26 14.12 -14.45
C VAL A 129 22.13 13.89 -13.43
N ALA A 130 21.04 14.64 -13.57
CA ALA A 130 19.89 14.53 -12.68
C ALA A 130 19.19 13.16 -12.84
N GLU A 131 19.05 12.66 -14.06
CA GLU A 131 18.50 11.35 -14.37
C GLU A 131 19.41 10.22 -13.86
N MET A 132 20.73 10.35 -14.01
CA MET A 132 21.69 9.38 -13.47
C MET A 132 21.63 9.31 -11.95
N ASN A 133 21.48 10.44 -11.25
CA ASN A 133 21.32 10.45 -9.80
C ASN A 133 20.06 9.72 -9.37
N ARG A 134 18.92 9.94 -10.07
CA ARG A 134 17.68 9.20 -9.86
C ARG A 134 17.86 7.70 -10.13
N PHE A 135 18.45 7.33 -11.27
CA PHE A 135 18.71 5.94 -11.65
C PHE A 135 19.59 5.21 -10.63
N ASN A 136 20.67 5.83 -10.18
CA ASN A 136 21.59 5.23 -9.20
C ASN A 136 20.93 4.90 -7.86
N ARG A 137 19.82 5.59 -7.53
CA ARG A 137 19.04 5.34 -6.32
C ARG A 137 18.03 4.21 -6.49
N TYR A 138 17.53 3.94 -7.69
CA TYR A 138 16.49 2.95 -7.93
C TYR A 138 16.82 1.57 -7.36
N LYS A 139 18.06 1.12 -7.41
CA LYS A 139 18.47 -0.17 -6.84
C LYS A 139 18.15 -0.29 -5.34
N TYR A 140 18.24 0.80 -4.59
CA TYR A 140 17.94 0.84 -3.16
C TYR A 140 16.44 0.84 -2.90
N GLU A 141 15.68 1.57 -3.72
CA GLU A 141 14.22 1.55 -3.68
C GLU A 141 13.69 0.14 -3.99
N VAL A 142 14.22 -0.51 -5.02
CA VAL A 142 13.81 -1.86 -5.43
C VAL A 142 14.19 -2.91 -4.37
N ARG A 143 15.37 -2.78 -3.74
CA ARG A 143 15.75 -3.64 -2.60
C ARG A 143 14.78 -3.49 -1.43
N PHE A 144 14.37 -2.27 -1.12
CA PHE A 144 13.35 -2.04 -0.09
C PHE A 144 12.01 -2.71 -0.45
N LEU A 145 11.52 -2.52 -1.68
CA LEU A 145 10.26 -3.11 -2.13
C LEU A 145 10.30 -4.63 -2.04
N ARG A 146 11.41 -5.26 -2.46
CA ARG A 146 11.61 -6.69 -2.32
C ARG A 146 11.59 -7.14 -0.86
N ALA A 147 12.26 -6.43 0.03
CA ALA A 147 12.25 -6.70 1.47
C ALA A 147 10.83 -6.54 2.07
N TYR A 148 10.09 -5.51 1.66
CA TYR A 148 8.70 -5.30 2.05
C TYR A 148 7.77 -6.42 1.59
N PHE A 149 7.94 -6.93 0.37
CA PHE A 149 7.16 -8.06 -0.13
C PHE A 149 7.46 -9.33 0.67
N TYR A 150 8.73 -9.58 0.99
CA TYR A 150 9.11 -10.68 1.86
C TYR A 150 8.55 -10.54 3.27
N PHE A 151 8.51 -9.33 3.83
CA PHE A 151 7.90 -9.08 5.12
C PHE A 151 6.42 -9.51 5.14
N ASN A 152 5.66 -9.12 4.13
CA ASN A 152 4.24 -9.49 4.05
C ASN A 152 4.04 -11.01 3.87
N LEU A 153 4.89 -11.66 3.09
CA LEU A 153 4.83 -13.11 2.88
C LEU A 153 5.21 -13.88 4.16
N VAL A 154 6.32 -13.55 4.81
CA VAL A 154 6.78 -14.27 6.01
C VAL A 154 5.81 -14.06 7.18
N ARG A 155 5.26 -12.87 7.33
CA ARG A 155 4.22 -12.56 8.31
C ARG A 155 2.99 -13.43 8.15
N ALA A 156 2.55 -13.68 6.90
CA ALA A 156 1.34 -14.41 6.60
C ALA A 156 1.52 -15.93 6.59
N TYR A 157 2.68 -16.42 6.15
CA TYR A 157 2.88 -17.84 5.83
C TYR A 157 3.99 -18.53 6.63
N GLY A 158 4.76 -17.79 7.44
CA GLY A 158 5.93 -18.35 8.14
C GLY A 158 7.06 -18.68 7.18
N ASP A 159 7.47 -19.94 7.12
CA ASP A 159 8.53 -20.40 6.21
C ASP A 159 8.11 -20.26 4.75
N ILE A 160 8.89 -19.54 3.96
CA ILE A 160 8.62 -19.22 2.55
C ILE A 160 9.88 -19.34 1.70
N PRO A 161 9.77 -19.56 0.38
CA PRO A 161 10.92 -19.48 -0.52
C PRO A 161 11.58 -18.09 -0.50
N LEU A 162 12.88 -18.03 -0.21
CA LEU A 162 13.69 -16.82 -0.32
C LEU A 162 14.48 -16.85 -1.64
N VAL A 163 14.06 -16.01 -2.60
CA VAL A 163 14.59 -15.97 -3.96
C VAL A 163 15.13 -14.57 -4.24
N THR A 164 16.43 -14.46 -4.53
CA THR A 164 17.13 -13.18 -4.73
C THR A 164 17.67 -13.00 -6.15
N LYS A 165 17.26 -13.88 -7.09
CA LYS A 165 17.59 -13.84 -8.52
C LYS A 165 16.37 -14.20 -9.37
N VAL A 166 16.43 -13.94 -10.66
CA VAL A 166 15.43 -14.46 -11.61
C VAL A 166 15.66 -15.97 -11.78
N LEU A 167 14.64 -16.77 -11.51
CA LEU A 167 14.69 -18.23 -11.64
C LEU A 167 14.23 -18.66 -13.02
N THR A 168 14.88 -19.71 -13.55
CA THR A 168 14.33 -20.51 -14.64
C THR A 168 13.14 -21.34 -14.15
N GLU A 169 12.34 -21.90 -15.07
CA GLU A 169 11.22 -22.78 -14.73
C GLU A 169 11.69 -24.01 -13.94
N GLU A 170 12.83 -24.61 -14.34
CA GLU A 170 13.40 -25.75 -13.65
C GLU A 170 13.81 -25.41 -12.21
N GLU A 171 14.51 -24.29 -12.00
CA GLU A 171 14.90 -23.81 -10.68
C GLU A 171 13.67 -23.50 -9.81
N ALA A 172 12.65 -22.86 -10.39
CA ALA A 172 11.43 -22.51 -9.67
C ALA A 172 10.70 -23.73 -9.10
N ASN A 173 10.69 -24.85 -9.85
CA ASN A 173 10.09 -26.10 -9.42
C ASN A 173 10.86 -26.82 -8.30
N GLN A 174 12.09 -26.42 -8.02
CA GLN A 174 12.97 -27.03 -7.02
C GLN A 174 13.17 -26.19 -5.76
N VAL A 175 12.65 -24.94 -5.75
CA VAL A 175 12.81 -24.02 -4.61
C VAL A 175 12.14 -24.61 -3.36
N LYS A 176 12.87 -24.57 -2.25
CA LYS A 176 12.37 -25.00 -0.94
C LYS A 176 12.01 -23.78 -0.09
N ARG A 177 11.22 -24.02 0.94
CA ARG A 177 10.95 -23.00 1.96
C ARG A 177 12.21 -22.71 2.77
N THR A 178 12.46 -21.46 3.01
CA THR A 178 13.48 -20.94 3.93
C THR A 178 12.82 -20.68 5.27
N PRO A 179 13.45 -21.04 6.41
CA PRO A 179 12.92 -20.75 7.73
C PRO A 179 12.58 -19.26 7.93
N ALA A 180 11.47 -18.97 8.61
CA ALA A 180 11.02 -17.60 8.83
C ALA A 180 12.09 -16.71 9.48
N ALA A 181 12.88 -17.24 10.41
CA ALA A 181 13.96 -16.51 11.04
C ALA A 181 15.00 -15.99 10.02
N GLU A 182 15.41 -16.84 9.09
CA GLU A 182 16.37 -16.45 8.04
C GLU A 182 15.77 -15.41 7.07
N VAL A 183 14.47 -15.47 6.81
CA VAL A 183 13.77 -14.46 6.00
C VAL A 183 13.73 -13.12 6.73
N PHE A 184 13.44 -13.10 8.03
CA PHE A 184 13.51 -11.89 8.84
C PHE A 184 14.92 -11.31 8.86
N ASP A 185 15.94 -12.14 9.04
CA ASP A 185 17.35 -11.70 9.03
C ASP A 185 17.75 -11.10 7.68
N PHE A 186 17.28 -11.69 6.56
CA PHE A 186 17.46 -11.12 5.22
C PHE A 186 16.85 -9.72 5.12
N ILE A 187 15.59 -9.53 5.57
CA ILE A 187 14.92 -8.24 5.51
C ILE A 187 15.65 -7.19 6.35
N ILE A 188 16.07 -7.55 7.56
CA ILE A 188 16.83 -6.68 8.46
C ILE A 188 18.14 -6.24 7.83
N LYS A 189 18.86 -7.18 7.23
CA LYS A 189 20.13 -6.92 6.53
C LYS A 189 19.91 -5.99 5.32
N GLU A 190 18.90 -6.25 4.49
CA GLU A 190 18.57 -5.34 3.37
C GLU A 190 18.32 -3.92 3.88
N CYS A 191 17.53 -3.77 4.95
CA CYS A 191 17.27 -2.46 5.54
C CYS A 191 18.54 -1.77 6.06
N ASP A 192 19.45 -2.51 6.71
CA ASP A 192 20.70 -1.94 7.23
C ASP A 192 21.62 -1.45 6.11
N GLU A 193 21.67 -2.16 4.99
CA GLU A 193 22.53 -1.82 3.86
C GLU A 193 22.02 -0.64 3.03
N ILE A 194 20.69 -0.39 3.02
CA ILE A 194 20.10 0.63 2.13
C ILE A 194 19.66 1.91 2.85
N ALA A 195 19.57 1.91 4.18
CA ALA A 195 18.99 3.04 4.92
C ALA A 195 19.71 4.38 4.67
N ASP A 196 21.04 4.37 4.56
CA ASP A 196 21.83 5.58 4.37
C ASP A 196 21.91 6.03 2.91
N GLU A 197 21.47 5.21 1.97
CA GLU A 197 21.46 5.46 0.53
C GLU A 197 20.17 6.13 0.04
N LEU A 198 19.16 6.22 0.91
CA LEU A 198 17.87 6.79 0.59
C LEU A 198 17.65 8.15 1.26
N PRO A 199 17.00 9.10 0.56
CA PRO A 199 16.80 10.44 1.09
C PRO A 199 15.75 10.45 2.20
N VAL A 200 15.82 11.47 3.04
CA VAL A 200 14.75 11.79 4.00
C VAL A 200 13.58 12.47 3.30
N ASP A 201 13.87 13.31 2.30
CA ASP A 201 12.88 14.13 1.61
C ASP A 201 13.32 14.35 0.15
N TYR A 202 12.54 13.86 -0.78
CA TYR A 202 12.80 13.98 -2.22
C TYR A 202 12.76 15.43 -2.72
N SER A 203 12.04 16.31 -2.04
CA SER A 203 11.97 17.73 -2.41
C SER A 203 13.25 18.51 -2.10
N LYS A 204 14.19 17.91 -1.38
CA LYS A 204 15.46 18.52 -1.01
C LYS A 204 16.67 17.98 -1.76
N LEU A 205 16.43 17.07 -2.72
CA LEU A 205 17.52 16.54 -3.52
C LEU A 205 18.05 17.60 -4.50
N GLU A 206 19.35 17.74 -4.59
CA GLU A 206 20.00 18.64 -5.56
C GLU A 206 20.43 17.85 -6.79
N ASN A 207 20.25 18.45 -7.97
CA ASN A 207 20.63 17.86 -9.26
C ASN A 207 20.09 16.43 -9.46
N ASP A 208 18.84 16.20 -9.08
CA ASP A 208 18.18 14.89 -9.14
C ASP A 208 16.83 15.03 -9.83
N ALA A 209 16.55 14.16 -10.80
CA ALA A 209 15.32 14.20 -11.57
C ALA A 209 14.06 13.90 -10.73
N ALA A 210 14.21 13.24 -9.58
CA ALA A 210 13.12 13.03 -8.65
C ALA A 210 12.70 14.32 -7.89
N ASN A 211 13.51 15.39 -7.96
CA ASN A 211 13.19 16.72 -7.45
C ASN A 211 13.05 17.74 -8.58
N GLY A 212 12.32 17.40 -9.63
CA GLY A 212 11.96 18.31 -10.73
C GLY A 212 10.85 19.31 -10.34
N GLU A 213 10.11 19.81 -11.33
CA GLU A 213 8.96 20.71 -11.12
C GLU A 213 7.88 20.12 -10.17
N SER A 214 7.77 18.79 -10.14
CA SER A 214 6.90 18.05 -9.22
C SER A 214 7.70 16.95 -8.55
N PRO A 215 8.24 17.18 -7.35
CA PRO A 215 9.01 16.18 -6.62
C PRO A 215 8.28 14.85 -6.50
N GLU A 216 8.99 13.74 -6.70
CA GLU A 216 8.44 12.38 -6.65
C GLU A 216 8.16 11.94 -5.20
N THR A 217 7.16 12.54 -4.58
CA THR A 217 6.73 12.19 -3.23
C THR A 217 6.01 10.84 -3.21
N GLY A 218 6.16 10.09 -2.11
CA GLY A 218 5.63 8.71 -1.98
C GLY A 218 6.64 7.63 -2.36
N ARG A 219 7.82 7.97 -2.87
CA ARG A 219 8.94 7.03 -3.02
C ARG A 219 9.56 6.68 -1.66
N ILE A 220 10.30 5.59 -1.65
CA ILE A 220 10.93 5.07 -0.43
C ILE A 220 11.94 6.07 0.13
N THR A 221 11.77 6.37 1.40
CA THR A 221 12.63 7.28 2.17
C THR A 221 13.41 6.51 3.24
N LYS A 222 14.44 7.13 3.81
CA LYS A 222 15.22 6.56 4.92
C LYS A 222 14.34 6.18 6.11
N GLN A 223 13.37 7.03 6.48
CA GLN A 223 12.43 6.73 7.57
C GLN A 223 11.56 5.51 7.26
N ALA A 224 11.17 5.29 6.00
CA ALA A 224 10.42 4.09 5.61
C ALA A 224 11.25 2.81 5.82
N VAL A 225 12.55 2.85 5.49
CA VAL A 225 13.47 1.72 5.72
C VAL A 225 13.65 1.42 7.20
N LEU A 226 13.87 2.47 8.01
CA LEU A 226 13.99 2.32 9.47
C LEU A 226 12.71 1.75 10.08
N ALA A 227 11.54 2.18 9.61
CA ALA A 227 10.25 1.70 10.07
C ALA A 227 10.01 0.23 9.68
N LEU A 228 10.35 -0.17 8.44
CA LEU A 228 10.27 -1.57 8.02
C LEU A 228 11.16 -2.46 8.88
N LYS A 229 12.40 -2.03 9.17
CA LYS A 229 13.31 -2.76 10.05
C LYS A 229 12.74 -2.94 11.45
N ALA A 230 12.23 -1.84 12.05
CA ALA A 230 11.66 -1.89 13.39
C ALA A 230 10.46 -2.84 13.45
N ARG A 231 9.59 -2.78 12.47
CA ARG A 231 8.42 -3.67 12.36
C ARG A 231 8.83 -5.13 12.16
N THR A 232 9.82 -5.40 11.33
CA THR A 232 10.36 -6.74 11.11
C THR A 232 10.89 -7.35 12.41
N LEU A 233 11.68 -6.60 13.16
CA LEU A 233 12.20 -7.02 14.46
C LEU A 233 11.09 -7.25 15.49
N LEU A 234 10.03 -6.44 15.49
CA LEU A 234 8.88 -6.64 16.38
C LEU A 234 8.14 -7.95 16.07
N TYR A 235 7.91 -8.25 14.80
CA TYR A 235 7.27 -9.51 14.40
C TYR A 235 8.17 -10.71 14.71
N GLN A 236 9.47 -10.62 14.44
CA GLN A 236 10.43 -11.67 14.79
C GLN A 236 10.47 -11.94 16.32
N ALA A 237 10.30 -10.90 17.14
CA ALA A 237 10.26 -11.01 18.60
C ALA A 237 8.92 -11.57 19.14
N SER A 238 7.84 -11.51 18.34
CA SER A 238 6.50 -11.92 18.77
C SER A 238 6.42 -13.41 19.11
N PRO A 239 5.52 -13.83 20.01
CA PRO A 239 5.43 -15.22 20.47
C PRO A 239 5.24 -16.25 19.34
N LEU A 240 4.65 -15.84 18.20
CA LEU A 240 4.46 -16.71 17.05
C LEU A 240 5.79 -17.17 16.43
N PHE A 241 6.78 -16.28 16.38
CA PHE A 241 8.08 -16.53 15.74
C PHE A 241 9.20 -16.74 16.77
N ASN A 242 9.07 -16.20 17.96
CA ASN A 242 10.02 -16.31 19.08
C ASN A 242 9.55 -17.34 20.11
N ILE A 243 9.44 -18.59 19.69
CA ILE A 243 8.96 -19.70 20.54
C ILE A 243 9.86 -19.89 21.77
N ALA A 244 11.17 -19.63 21.63
CA ALA A 244 12.14 -19.71 22.74
C ALA A 244 12.02 -18.54 23.73
N ASN A 245 11.17 -17.56 23.48
CA ASN A 245 11.01 -16.34 24.27
C ASN A 245 12.34 -15.61 24.54
N ASP A 246 13.17 -15.48 23.50
CA ASP A 246 14.44 -14.75 23.59
C ASP A 246 14.18 -13.25 23.81
N VAL A 247 14.51 -12.77 25.00
CA VAL A 247 14.37 -11.38 25.43
C VAL A 247 15.22 -10.43 24.59
N ASN A 248 16.32 -10.90 23.97
CA ASN A 248 17.15 -10.05 23.14
C ASN A 248 16.43 -9.61 21.87
N LEU A 249 15.54 -10.41 21.30
CA LEU A 249 14.74 -10.01 20.13
C LEU A 249 13.81 -8.84 20.50
N TRP A 250 13.16 -8.87 21.65
CA TRP A 250 12.35 -7.76 22.16
C TRP A 250 13.19 -6.49 22.38
N LYS A 251 14.39 -6.64 22.93
CA LYS A 251 15.31 -5.51 23.11
C LYS A 251 15.73 -4.88 21.78
N GLN A 252 16.02 -5.71 20.77
CA GLN A 252 16.37 -5.23 19.43
C GLN A 252 15.19 -4.49 18.77
N ALA A 253 13.97 -5.02 18.88
CA ALA A 253 12.76 -4.39 18.39
C ALA A 253 12.54 -3.01 19.06
N ALA A 254 12.68 -2.93 20.38
CA ALA A 254 12.53 -1.67 21.12
C ALA A 254 13.59 -0.63 20.71
N LEU A 255 14.86 -1.03 20.57
CA LEU A 255 15.93 -0.13 20.14
C LEU A 255 15.72 0.38 18.70
N ALA A 256 15.30 -0.50 17.79
CA ALA A 256 15.01 -0.11 16.41
C ALA A 256 13.84 0.87 16.34
N SER A 257 12.78 0.63 17.11
CA SER A 257 11.63 1.52 17.19
C SER A 257 11.98 2.88 17.79
N LYS A 258 12.79 2.88 18.84
CA LYS A 258 13.33 4.14 19.39
C LYS A 258 14.13 4.91 18.34
N LYS A 259 14.95 4.23 17.54
CA LYS A 259 15.72 4.86 16.45
C LYS A 259 14.78 5.53 15.42
N VAL A 260 13.63 4.92 15.09
CA VAL A 260 12.62 5.55 14.21
C VAL A 260 12.08 6.82 14.84
N ILE A 261 11.69 6.77 16.12
CA ILE A 261 11.14 7.92 16.85
C ILE A 261 12.14 9.08 16.88
N ASP A 262 13.37 8.80 17.29
CA ASP A 262 14.43 9.81 17.38
C ASP A 262 14.71 10.42 16.00
N PHE A 263 14.86 9.58 14.98
CA PHE A 263 15.10 10.04 13.60
C PHE A 263 13.94 10.91 13.06
N CYS A 264 12.70 10.51 13.30
CA CYS A 264 11.53 11.29 12.89
C CYS A 264 11.51 12.66 13.60
N ALA A 265 11.79 12.68 14.91
CA ALA A 265 11.83 13.93 15.68
C ALA A 265 12.91 14.88 15.18
N GLU A 266 14.12 14.38 14.88
CA GLU A 266 15.25 15.15 14.34
C GLU A 266 14.97 15.72 12.95
N ASN A 267 14.11 15.05 12.15
CA ASN A 267 13.79 15.45 10.79
C ASN A 267 12.42 16.15 10.65
N GLY A 268 11.78 16.51 11.78
CA GLY A 268 10.53 17.26 11.78
C GLY A 268 9.28 16.43 11.40
N ILE A 269 9.41 15.09 11.32
CA ILE A 269 8.32 14.16 11.13
C ILE A 269 7.65 13.96 12.50
N LYS A 270 6.43 14.41 12.66
CA LYS A 270 5.74 14.43 13.96
C LYS A 270 4.25 14.21 13.79
N MET A 271 3.63 13.74 14.86
CA MET A 271 2.16 13.60 14.91
C MET A 271 1.49 14.91 14.52
N GLY A 272 0.60 14.85 13.55
CA GLY A 272 -0.24 15.93 13.07
C GLY A 272 -1.62 15.92 13.69
N LYS A 273 -2.57 16.65 13.07
CA LYS A 273 -3.97 16.55 13.46
C LYS A 273 -4.58 15.31 12.84
N TYR A 274 -5.32 14.56 13.64
CA TYR A 274 -6.00 13.34 13.18
C TYR A 274 -6.84 13.57 11.90
N SER A 275 -7.49 14.71 11.76
CA SER A 275 -8.29 15.08 10.59
C SER A 275 -7.46 15.28 9.31
N GLU A 276 -6.16 15.51 9.40
CA GLU A 276 -5.28 15.68 8.24
C GLU A 276 -5.04 14.35 7.51
N LEU A 277 -5.22 13.22 8.21
CA LEU A 277 -5.02 11.89 7.66
C LEU A 277 -6.10 11.45 6.66
N TRP A 278 -7.22 12.15 6.60
CA TRP A 278 -8.40 11.77 5.82
C TRP A 278 -8.77 12.76 4.72
N GLY A 279 -8.01 13.84 4.59
CA GLY A 279 -8.27 14.89 3.61
C GLY A 279 -7.70 14.60 2.20
N THR A 280 -8.03 15.46 1.23
CA THR A 280 -7.52 15.38 -0.16
C THR A 280 -6.01 15.48 -0.26
N ASP A 281 -5.36 16.16 0.69
CA ASP A 281 -3.92 16.36 0.76
C ASP A 281 -3.27 15.49 1.87
N ASN A 282 -3.91 14.41 2.27
CA ASN A 282 -3.47 13.56 3.37
C ASN A 282 -2.03 13.03 3.21
N TRP A 283 -1.56 12.85 1.97
CA TRP A 283 -0.19 12.46 1.68
C TRP A 283 0.87 13.50 2.10
N LYS A 284 0.45 14.74 2.41
CA LYS A 284 1.30 15.82 2.95
C LYS A 284 1.30 15.88 4.48
N ALA A 285 0.51 15.04 5.15
CA ALA A 285 0.44 15.06 6.60
C ALA A 285 1.82 14.78 7.21
N SER A 286 2.18 15.56 8.24
CA SER A 286 3.53 15.58 8.82
C SER A 286 3.96 14.26 9.46
N GLU A 287 3.04 13.35 9.72
CA GLU A 287 3.30 12.03 10.32
C GLU A 287 3.49 10.91 9.30
N MET A 288 3.43 11.22 8.00
CA MET A 288 3.57 10.22 6.95
C MET A 288 5.00 9.73 6.83
N ILE A 289 5.21 8.43 7.00
CA ILE A 289 6.50 7.76 6.87
C ILE A 289 6.61 7.04 5.53
N PHE A 290 5.62 6.25 5.18
CA PHE A 290 5.54 5.53 3.92
C PHE A 290 4.10 5.46 3.43
N VAL A 291 3.90 5.75 2.15
CA VAL A 291 2.56 5.83 1.55
C VAL A 291 2.56 5.24 0.15
N ARG A 292 1.50 4.50 -0.18
CA ARG A 292 1.17 4.21 -1.56
C ARG A 292 0.19 5.28 -2.06
N ARG A 293 0.59 6.03 -3.06
CA ARG A 293 -0.32 6.97 -3.72
C ARG A 293 -1.16 6.22 -4.74
N ILE A 294 -2.47 6.43 -4.70
CA ILE A 294 -3.40 5.98 -5.72
C ILE A 294 -4.05 7.22 -6.37
N GLY A 295 -4.66 7.02 -7.53
CA GLY A 295 -5.39 8.10 -8.20
C GLY A 295 -6.62 8.55 -7.41
N ASP A 296 -7.20 9.67 -7.85
CA ASP A 296 -8.43 10.19 -7.25
C ASP A 296 -9.56 9.16 -7.33
N THR A 297 -10.27 8.94 -6.23
CA THR A 297 -11.39 8.01 -6.16
C THR A 297 -12.45 8.49 -5.17
N SER A 298 -13.71 8.24 -5.46
CA SER A 298 -14.84 8.41 -4.54
C SER A 298 -15.34 7.07 -3.99
N SER A 299 -14.56 6.01 -4.15
CA SER A 299 -14.96 4.65 -3.72
C SER A 299 -15.33 4.56 -2.25
N PRO A 300 -14.62 5.21 -1.29
CA PRO A 300 -15.00 5.15 0.11
C PRO A 300 -16.38 5.71 0.41
N GLU A 301 -16.74 6.84 -0.19
CA GLU A 301 -18.05 7.46 -0.02
C GLU A 301 -19.15 6.61 -0.65
N TYR A 302 -18.96 6.24 -1.92
CA TYR A 302 -19.91 5.41 -2.65
C TYR A 302 -20.18 4.08 -1.92
N THR A 303 -19.13 3.48 -1.37
CA THR A 303 -19.27 2.22 -0.64
C THR A 303 -19.96 2.39 0.70
N ASN A 304 -19.67 3.47 1.46
CA ASN A 304 -19.98 3.54 2.89
C ASN A 304 -21.08 4.55 3.28
N PHE A 305 -21.60 5.34 2.33
CA PHE A 305 -22.73 6.21 2.64
C PHE A 305 -23.95 5.41 3.10
N PRO A 306 -24.75 5.93 4.03
CA PRO A 306 -25.94 5.25 4.51
C PRO A 306 -26.92 4.89 3.40
N VAL A 307 -27.51 3.70 3.45
CA VAL A 307 -28.65 3.36 2.61
C VAL A 307 -29.78 4.38 2.84
N GLY A 308 -30.61 4.61 1.80
CA GLY A 308 -31.66 5.66 1.83
C GLY A 308 -31.15 7.05 1.43
N MET A 309 -29.89 7.16 1.09
CA MET A 309 -29.27 8.30 0.42
C MET A 309 -28.92 7.96 -1.03
N GLU A 310 -28.76 8.97 -1.86
CA GLU A 310 -28.27 8.79 -3.23
C GLU A 310 -26.89 8.12 -3.20
N ASN A 311 -26.75 7.03 -3.94
CA ASN A 311 -25.56 6.19 -4.01
C ASN A 311 -25.08 5.62 -2.65
N GLY A 312 -25.94 5.50 -1.67
CA GLY A 312 -25.59 4.91 -0.37
C GLY A 312 -25.44 3.39 -0.46
N GLY A 313 -24.23 2.88 -0.19
CA GLY A 313 -23.89 1.47 -0.19
C GLY A 313 -23.81 0.83 1.20
N SER A 314 -23.85 1.61 2.27
CA SER A 314 -23.72 1.20 3.69
C SER A 314 -22.40 0.50 4.08
N GLY A 315 -21.76 -0.18 3.18
CA GLY A 315 -20.43 -0.82 3.22
C GLY A 315 -19.96 -1.33 4.57
N ASN A 316 -18.87 -0.74 5.04
CA ASN A 316 -18.19 -1.11 6.29
C ASN A 316 -18.88 -0.40 7.47
N CYS A 317 -19.70 -1.13 8.20
CA CYS A 317 -20.47 -0.60 9.33
C CYS A 317 -19.69 -0.85 10.64
N PRO A 318 -19.31 0.21 11.39
CA PRO A 318 -18.64 0.08 12.67
C PRO A 318 -19.42 -0.81 13.64
N THR A 319 -18.69 -1.64 14.42
CA THR A 319 -19.33 -2.50 15.43
C THR A 319 -19.51 -1.77 16.75
N GLN A 320 -20.33 -2.35 17.63
CA GLN A 320 -20.43 -1.91 19.03
C GLN A 320 -19.08 -2.06 19.74
N THR A 321 -18.31 -3.11 19.45
CA THR A 321 -16.97 -3.33 20.00
C THR A 321 -16.03 -2.16 19.71
N LEU A 322 -16.06 -1.63 18.48
CA LEU A 322 -15.29 -0.43 18.14
C LEU A 322 -15.79 0.80 18.90
N VAL A 323 -17.11 0.97 19.03
CA VAL A 323 -17.70 2.08 19.81
C VAL A 323 -17.24 2.01 21.27
N ASP A 324 -17.26 0.81 21.84
CA ASP A 324 -16.88 0.58 23.23
C ASP A 324 -15.38 0.79 23.49
N ALA A 325 -14.54 0.56 22.50
CA ALA A 325 -13.10 0.79 22.57
C ALA A 325 -12.69 2.27 22.71
N TYR A 326 -13.58 3.21 22.37
CA TYR A 326 -13.31 4.63 22.63
C TYR A 326 -13.50 4.97 24.10
N GLU A 327 -12.50 5.53 24.73
CA GLU A 327 -12.50 5.93 26.14
C GLU A 327 -13.37 7.19 26.38
N MET A 328 -13.64 7.49 27.64
CA MET A 328 -14.29 8.74 28.06
C MET A 328 -13.28 9.90 27.99
N LYS A 329 -13.63 10.97 27.28
CA LYS A 329 -12.75 12.13 27.00
C LYS A 329 -12.13 12.77 28.24
N VAL A 330 -12.89 12.87 29.32
CA VAL A 330 -12.46 13.59 30.52
C VAL A 330 -11.60 12.74 31.44
N THR A 331 -11.95 11.46 31.57
CA THR A 331 -11.31 10.56 32.53
C THR A 331 -10.25 9.66 31.91
N GLY A 332 -10.29 9.46 30.57
CA GLY A 332 -9.45 8.47 29.89
C GLY A 332 -9.74 7.03 30.30
N LYS A 333 -10.90 6.79 30.95
CA LYS A 333 -11.33 5.43 31.36
C LYS A 333 -12.21 4.81 30.28
N ALA A 334 -12.23 3.48 30.25
CA ALA A 334 -13.23 2.75 29.47
C ALA A 334 -14.65 3.12 29.97
N TRP A 335 -15.63 3.04 29.08
CA TRP A 335 -17.00 3.45 29.40
C TRP A 335 -17.63 2.68 30.58
N ASP A 336 -17.26 1.42 30.75
CA ASP A 336 -17.76 0.49 31.77
C ASP A 336 -16.93 0.49 33.06
N GLU A 337 -15.84 1.26 33.12
CA GLU A 337 -15.04 1.37 34.35
C GLU A 337 -15.74 2.23 35.43
N PRO A 338 -15.51 1.92 36.72
CA PRO A 338 -15.98 2.76 37.81
C PRO A 338 -15.50 4.22 37.66
N GLU A 339 -16.38 5.15 37.87
CA GLU A 339 -16.11 6.60 37.80
C GLU A 339 -15.66 7.07 36.39
N SER A 340 -16.02 6.33 35.34
CA SER A 340 -15.75 6.74 33.95
C SER A 340 -16.47 8.03 33.56
N GLY A 341 -17.64 8.31 34.17
CA GLY A 341 -18.51 9.43 33.83
C GLY A 341 -19.45 9.11 32.66
N TYR A 342 -19.61 7.85 32.31
CA TYR A 342 -20.54 7.39 31.26
C TYR A 342 -22.00 7.56 31.68
N ASP A 343 -22.83 8.15 30.79
CA ASP A 343 -24.27 8.24 30.94
C ASP A 343 -24.98 7.32 29.93
N PRO A 344 -25.67 6.26 30.35
CA PRO A 344 -26.36 5.34 29.45
C PRO A 344 -27.53 6.00 28.67
N ASN A 345 -28.05 7.16 29.10
CA ASN A 345 -29.05 7.92 28.36
C ASN A 345 -28.42 8.79 27.26
N LYS A 346 -27.10 8.96 27.30
CA LYS A 346 -26.30 9.74 26.34
C LYS A 346 -25.02 9.00 26.01
N PRO A 347 -25.10 7.83 25.38
CA PRO A 347 -23.98 6.87 25.27
C PRO A 347 -22.81 7.41 24.42
N TYR A 348 -23.03 8.44 23.64
CA TYR A 348 -22.05 9.02 22.73
C TYR A 348 -21.45 10.35 23.23
N ASP A 349 -22.00 10.90 24.31
CA ASP A 349 -21.50 12.15 24.91
C ASP A 349 -20.18 11.90 25.65
N ASN A 350 -19.28 12.88 25.61
CA ASN A 350 -17.99 12.87 26.32
C ASN A 350 -17.08 11.68 26.00
N ARG A 351 -17.23 11.08 24.83
CA ARG A 351 -16.33 10.05 24.33
C ARG A 351 -15.08 10.68 23.70
N ASP A 352 -14.07 9.88 23.45
CA ASP A 352 -12.89 10.29 22.70
C ASP A 352 -13.29 10.99 21.39
N PRO A 353 -12.75 12.19 21.08
CA PRO A 353 -13.12 12.93 19.87
C PRO A 353 -12.96 12.17 18.57
N ARG A 354 -12.09 11.15 18.53
CA ARG A 354 -11.90 10.28 17.35
C ARG A 354 -13.13 9.45 17.04
N MET A 355 -13.95 9.12 18.05
CA MET A 355 -15.22 8.43 17.84
C MET A 355 -16.16 9.25 16.96
N GLU A 356 -16.38 10.52 17.30
CA GLU A 356 -17.24 11.43 16.52
C GLU A 356 -16.73 11.60 15.08
N MET A 357 -15.40 11.56 14.87
CA MET A 357 -14.80 11.67 13.54
C MET A 357 -14.90 10.38 12.72
N THR A 358 -15.14 9.24 13.37
CA THR A 358 -15.09 7.91 12.73
C THR A 358 -16.47 7.29 12.53
N ILE A 359 -17.40 7.50 13.46
CA ILE A 359 -18.68 6.79 13.57
C ILE A 359 -19.86 7.76 13.48
N ALA A 360 -20.81 7.47 12.59
CA ALA A 360 -22.09 8.14 12.53
C ALA A 360 -23.14 7.36 13.31
N VAL A 361 -23.88 8.08 14.17
CA VAL A 361 -24.87 7.51 15.08
C VAL A 361 -26.29 7.95 14.74
N ASN A 362 -27.29 7.28 15.31
CA ASN A 362 -28.69 7.62 15.12
C ASN A 362 -28.98 9.07 15.54
N GLY A 363 -29.76 9.80 14.75
CA GLY A 363 -30.14 11.20 14.99
C GLY A 363 -29.08 12.21 14.53
N GLU A 364 -27.90 11.78 14.11
CA GLU A 364 -26.85 12.66 13.60
C GLU A 364 -27.17 13.14 12.18
N LYS A 365 -26.86 14.42 11.89
CA LYS A 365 -26.91 14.94 10.53
C LYS A 365 -25.61 14.62 9.80
N TRP A 366 -25.59 13.49 9.11
CA TRP A 366 -24.42 13.06 8.34
C TRP A 366 -24.83 12.25 7.11
N PRO A 367 -24.09 12.38 5.98
CA PRO A 367 -23.15 13.48 5.69
C PRO A 367 -23.83 14.84 5.64
N ASP A 368 -23.08 15.93 5.60
CA ASP A 368 -23.64 17.31 5.59
C ASP A 368 -24.65 17.56 4.45
N THR A 369 -24.51 16.81 3.35
CA THR A 369 -25.41 16.86 2.19
C THR A 369 -26.75 16.14 2.45
N ASN A 370 -26.84 15.35 3.52
CA ASN A 370 -28.09 14.70 3.88
C ASN A 370 -29.08 15.75 4.41
N PRO A 371 -30.26 15.90 3.80
CA PRO A 371 -31.24 16.90 4.25
C PRO A 371 -31.82 16.58 5.63
N ASN A 372 -31.78 15.32 6.03
CA ASN A 372 -32.41 14.83 7.26
C ASN A 372 -31.40 14.14 8.17
N PRO A 373 -31.59 14.15 9.50
CA PRO A 373 -30.83 13.32 10.41
C PRO A 373 -30.97 11.82 10.08
N LEU A 374 -29.96 11.04 10.43
CA LEU A 374 -29.98 9.60 10.27
C LEU A 374 -31.05 8.94 11.15
N GLU A 375 -31.81 8.02 10.57
CA GLU A 375 -32.81 7.20 11.25
C GLU A 375 -32.35 5.74 11.20
N ILE A 376 -31.53 5.35 12.18
CA ILE A 376 -30.87 4.03 12.22
C ILE A 376 -31.66 3.03 13.11
N TYR A 377 -32.77 3.44 13.71
CA TYR A 377 -33.69 2.54 14.41
C TYR A 377 -34.46 1.65 13.43
N ILE A 378 -34.88 0.46 13.87
CA ILE A 378 -35.64 -0.49 13.03
C ILE A 378 -36.88 0.19 12.43
N GLY A 379 -36.99 0.14 11.09
CA GLY A 379 -38.05 0.82 10.34
C GLY A 379 -37.71 2.26 9.94
N GLY A 380 -36.60 2.81 10.38
CA GLY A 380 -36.11 4.10 9.96
C GLY A 380 -35.60 4.07 8.51
N ARG A 381 -35.45 5.25 7.90
CA ARG A 381 -35.04 5.39 6.49
C ARG A 381 -33.62 4.94 6.18
N ASN A 382 -32.76 4.75 7.20
CA ASN A 382 -31.38 4.34 7.08
C ASN A 382 -31.11 3.01 7.84
N ALA A 383 -32.14 2.19 8.04
CA ALA A 383 -32.06 1.01 8.88
C ALA A 383 -32.79 -0.21 8.28
N LEU A 384 -32.67 -1.35 8.94
CA LEU A 384 -33.45 -2.55 8.63
C LEU A 384 -34.97 -2.23 8.73
N PRO A 385 -35.81 -2.78 7.84
CA PRO A 385 -35.53 -3.90 6.91
C PRO A 385 -35.04 -3.48 5.50
N ILE A 386 -34.58 -2.26 5.30
CA ILE A 386 -34.07 -1.83 3.99
C ILE A 386 -32.86 -2.68 3.62
N ALA A 387 -32.85 -3.25 2.40
CA ALA A 387 -31.74 -4.06 1.93
C ALA A 387 -30.43 -3.28 1.91
N GLY A 388 -29.37 -3.87 2.46
CA GLY A 388 -28.07 -3.24 2.59
C GLY A 388 -27.96 -2.21 3.72
N ALA A 389 -28.99 -2.05 4.58
CA ALA A 389 -28.87 -1.21 5.75
C ALA A 389 -27.84 -1.76 6.75
N THR A 390 -27.30 -0.87 7.59
CA THR A 390 -26.32 -1.28 8.60
C THR A 390 -26.83 -2.44 9.46
N PRO A 391 -26.04 -3.52 9.59
CA PRO A 391 -26.38 -4.62 10.51
C PRO A 391 -26.00 -4.30 11.97
N THR A 392 -25.22 -3.24 12.21
CA THR A 392 -24.63 -2.90 13.51
C THR A 392 -25.29 -1.72 14.20
N GLY A 393 -26.08 -0.93 13.47
CA GLY A 393 -26.67 0.31 13.99
C GLY A 393 -25.76 1.55 13.88
N TYR A 394 -24.65 1.44 13.17
CA TYR A 394 -23.68 2.52 12.93
C TYR A 394 -23.31 2.64 11.47
N TYR A 395 -22.82 3.83 11.07
CA TYR A 395 -22.23 4.06 9.75
C TYR A 395 -20.82 4.64 9.87
N LEU A 396 -19.98 4.38 8.86
CA LEU A 396 -18.60 4.86 8.81
C LEU A 396 -18.56 6.31 8.35
N LYS A 397 -17.96 7.21 9.15
CA LYS A 397 -17.69 8.62 8.81
C LYS A 397 -16.29 8.87 8.28
N LYS A 398 -15.35 8.04 8.67
CA LYS A 398 -13.94 8.15 8.29
C LYS A 398 -13.79 8.09 6.77
N TYR A 399 -12.87 8.85 6.22
CA TYR A 399 -12.63 9.04 4.78
C TYR A 399 -13.69 9.88 4.04
N TYR A 400 -14.67 10.47 4.73
CA TYR A 400 -15.60 11.41 4.11
C TYR A 400 -15.01 12.81 3.98
N ILE A 401 -15.11 13.39 2.78
CA ILE A 401 -14.67 14.76 2.51
C ILE A 401 -15.88 15.64 2.15
N LYS A 402 -16.04 16.76 2.87
CA LYS A 402 -17.18 17.68 2.74
C LYS A 402 -17.39 18.28 1.34
N LYS A 403 -16.38 18.28 0.49
CA LYS A 403 -16.44 18.73 -0.91
C LYS A 403 -16.15 17.57 -1.82
N LEU A 404 -17.18 17.00 -2.41
CA LEU A 404 -17.09 15.99 -3.44
C LEU A 404 -16.07 16.36 -4.54
N MET A 405 -15.26 15.39 -4.90
CA MET A 405 -14.49 15.23 -6.11
C MET A 405 -13.04 15.70 -6.08
N LYS A 406 -12.20 14.80 -5.79
CA LYS A 406 -10.84 14.46 -6.21
C LYS A 406 -10.02 13.98 -5.01
N TYR A 407 -9.85 12.69 -4.91
CA TYR A 407 -9.12 12.07 -3.80
C TYR A 407 -7.78 11.51 -4.28
N THR A 408 -6.74 11.83 -3.56
CA THR A 408 -5.54 11.00 -3.53
C THR A 408 -5.61 10.17 -2.27
N LEU A 409 -5.84 8.88 -2.39
CA LEU A 409 -5.94 7.99 -1.25
C LEU A 409 -4.59 7.44 -0.86
N LEU A 410 -4.37 7.42 0.42
CA LEU A 410 -3.16 6.93 1.06
C LEU A 410 -3.44 5.62 1.74
N VAL A 411 -2.55 4.71 1.51
CA VAL A 411 -2.63 3.41 2.09
C VAL A 411 -1.37 3.13 2.87
N ASP A 412 -1.58 2.58 4.05
CA ASP A 412 -0.58 2.10 5.00
C ASP A 412 -0.09 3.08 6.08
N VAL A 413 -0.83 4.15 6.37
CA VAL A 413 -0.56 4.99 7.54
C VAL A 413 -0.85 4.24 8.85
N VAL A 414 -1.90 3.44 8.86
CA VAL A 414 -2.32 2.68 10.06
C VAL A 414 -1.25 1.69 10.49
N ASN A 415 -0.53 1.10 9.56
CA ASN A 415 0.45 0.06 9.86
C ASN A 415 1.78 0.59 10.43
N VAL A 416 2.16 1.83 10.16
CA VAL A 416 3.40 2.41 10.71
C VAL A 416 3.16 3.12 12.04
N LEU A 417 2.00 3.76 12.20
CA LEU A 417 1.59 4.33 13.49
C LEU A 417 1.34 3.24 14.54
N MET A 418 0.80 2.07 14.14
CA MET A 418 0.65 0.93 15.05
C MET A 418 2.01 0.43 15.57
N VAL A 419 3.08 0.43 14.75
CA VAL A 419 4.42 0.08 15.23
C VAL A 419 4.91 1.05 16.30
N ILE A 420 4.66 2.35 16.14
CA ILE A 420 5.07 3.37 17.11
C ILE A 420 4.19 3.29 18.39
N LEU A 421 2.90 3.08 18.25
CA LEU A 421 1.96 2.93 19.38
C LEU A 421 2.14 1.62 20.12
N ASP A 422 2.32 0.50 19.43
CA ASP A 422 2.58 -0.81 20.05
C ASP A 422 3.88 -0.81 20.83
N VAL A 423 4.94 -0.17 20.31
CA VAL A 423 6.21 -0.03 21.02
C VAL A 423 6.09 0.90 22.23
N LEU A 424 5.33 1.99 22.13
CA LEU A 424 5.08 2.90 23.26
C LEU A 424 4.24 2.22 24.36
N LEU A 425 3.31 1.33 24.00
CA LEU A 425 2.54 0.52 24.95
C LEU A 425 3.43 -0.54 25.64
N TYR A 426 4.34 -1.18 24.91
CA TYR A 426 5.29 -2.15 25.50
C TYR A 426 6.42 -1.50 26.32
N MET A 427 6.79 -0.25 26.04
CA MET A 427 7.77 0.50 26.86
C MET A 427 7.20 1.04 28.19
N LYS A 428 5.89 0.88 28.46
CA LYS A 428 5.27 1.19 29.76
C LYS A 428 5.28 0.02 30.76
N PHE A 429 5.84 -1.11 30.37
CA PHE A 429 6.14 -2.27 31.22
C PHE A 429 7.67 -2.53 31.15
#